data_d26798beb05dfaeafd35fe3cc20f72e4
#
_entry.id   d26798beb05dfaeafd35fe3cc20f72e4
#
_cell.length_a   1.000
_cell.length_b   1.000
_cell.length_c   1.000
_cell.angle_alpha   90.00
_cell.angle_beta   90.00
_cell.angle_gamma   90.00
#
_symmetry.space_group_name_H-M   'P 1'
#
loop_
_entity.id
_entity.type
_entity.pdbx_description
1 polymer ?
#
loop_
_entity_poly.entity_id
_entity_poly.type
_entity_poly.pdbx_seq_one_letter_code
_entity_poly.pdbx_strand_id
1 'polypeptide(L)'
;DLHPRVRRQRQMCIRDSVVSAKLGVNAIQTTVKAGVIGFVLVCLIMIAFYAVPGVIACVALAIYMLMMLLALNGFNATLTLPGLAGIILGIGMAVDANVIIYARIQEEIGAGKSTGAAIKSGFGKAASAIIDGNVTTLIAVLVLWFKGSGTVKGFAQTLGMSVLISMFTALVISRFLVYAAYHFGLRDKKWYGKPRTIKTRDFVRTGKKYVAVAGVIILIGLAALPMNRSKIGSILNYDLEFSGGTASTITFKDDQKVNDSLEKQVVKAYEKVSKSTSVQSQKVKANNQMVVKSCLLYTSDAADEL
;
A
#
# COMPACT_ATOMS: atom_id res chain seq x y z
N ASP A 1 -38.49 -21.76 31.47
CA ASP A 1 -37.71 -20.68 32.09
C ASP A 1 -36.22 -21.02 32.06
N LEU A 2 -35.56 -20.54 31.06
CA LEU A 2 -34.10 -20.72 30.89
C LEU A 2 -33.35 -19.75 31.77
N HIS A 3 -32.49 -20.27 32.63
CA HIS A 3 -31.64 -19.54 33.57
C HIS A 3 -31.00 -18.29 32.95
N PRO A 4 -30.94 -17.13 33.63
CA PRO A 4 -30.40 -15.88 33.09
C PRO A 4 -28.94 -15.97 32.61
N ARG A 5 -28.13 -16.96 33.07
CA ARG A 5 -26.79 -17.21 32.60
C ARG A 5 -26.70 -17.73 31.16
N VAL A 6 -27.70 -18.50 30.71
CA VAL A 6 -27.75 -19.05 29.33
C VAL A 6 -28.11 -17.98 28.31
N ARG A 7 -28.90 -16.97 28.71
CA ARG A 7 -29.21 -15.80 27.86
C ARG A 7 -28.00 -14.92 27.61
N ARG A 8 -27.14 -14.71 28.61
CA ARG A 8 -25.86 -13.98 28.44
C ARG A 8 -24.89 -14.68 27.53
N GLN A 9 -24.78 -16.00 27.59
CA GLN A 9 -23.92 -16.76 26.67
C GLN A 9 -24.41 -16.73 25.23
N ARG A 10 -25.73 -16.73 24.98
CA ARG A 10 -26.27 -16.56 23.62
C ARG A 10 -26.03 -15.17 23.04
N GLN A 11 -26.02 -14.11 23.85
CA GLN A 11 -25.69 -12.76 23.37
C GLN A 11 -24.19 -12.58 23.11
N MET A 12 -23.31 -13.30 23.80
CA MET A 12 -21.85 -13.28 23.51
C MET A 12 -21.48 -13.99 22.21
N CYS A 13 -22.26 -15.01 21.78
CA CYS A 13 -22.00 -15.72 20.51
C CYS A 13 -22.47 -14.95 19.25
N ILE A 14 -23.26 -13.88 19.37
CA ILE A 14 -23.75 -13.09 18.23
C ILE A 14 -22.74 -11.99 17.81
N ARG A 15 -21.62 -11.85 18.52
CA ARG A 15 -20.55 -10.91 18.18
C ARG A 15 -19.50 -11.46 17.21
N ASP A 16 -19.65 -12.66 16.72
CA ASP A 16 -18.77 -13.18 15.66
C ASP A 16 -19.16 -12.53 14.34
N SER A 17 -18.33 -11.60 13.91
CA SER A 17 -18.41 -11.04 12.57
C SER A 17 -18.18 -12.12 11.55
N VAL A 18 -19.24 -12.70 11.00
CA VAL A 18 -19.17 -13.66 9.91
C VAL A 18 -18.73 -12.90 8.66
N VAL A 19 -17.44 -12.86 8.41
CA VAL A 19 -16.89 -12.33 7.15
C VAL A 19 -17.22 -13.35 6.08
N SER A 20 -18.10 -13.01 5.15
CA SER A 20 -18.48 -13.88 4.05
C SER A 20 -17.23 -14.26 3.21
N ALA A 21 -17.02 -15.55 2.99
CA ALA A 21 -15.92 -16.07 2.15
C ALA A 21 -15.90 -15.47 0.74
N LYS A 22 -17.05 -15.07 0.18
CA LYS A 22 -17.15 -14.37 -1.11
C LYS A 22 -16.43 -13.01 -1.14
N LEU A 23 -16.41 -12.27 -0.05
CA LEU A 23 -15.68 -10.99 0.04
C LEU A 23 -14.17 -11.20 -0.05
N GLY A 24 -13.66 -12.27 0.61
CA GLY A 24 -12.25 -12.62 0.57
C GLY A 24 -11.77 -13.02 -0.83
N VAL A 25 -12.50 -13.88 -1.53
CA VAL A 25 -12.16 -14.35 -2.88
C VAL A 25 -12.14 -13.19 -3.89
N ASN A 26 -13.13 -12.31 -3.87
CA ASN A 26 -13.18 -11.15 -4.76
C ASN A 26 -12.03 -10.16 -4.47
N ALA A 27 -11.68 -9.95 -3.21
CA ALA A 27 -10.56 -9.10 -2.83
C ALA A 27 -9.24 -9.67 -3.37
N ILE A 28 -8.99 -10.97 -3.23
CA ILE A 28 -7.81 -11.64 -3.74
C ILE A 28 -7.74 -11.52 -5.28
N GLN A 29 -8.82 -11.83 -6.00
CA GLN A 29 -8.84 -11.73 -7.46
C GLN A 29 -8.57 -10.31 -7.95
N THR A 30 -9.18 -9.31 -7.33
CA THR A 30 -8.96 -7.90 -7.69
C THR A 30 -7.52 -7.48 -7.39
N THR A 31 -6.96 -7.91 -6.27
CA THR A 31 -5.58 -7.64 -5.87
C THR A 31 -4.57 -8.26 -6.81
N VAL A 32 -4.79 -9.53 -7.21
CA VAL A 32 -3.92 -10.22 -8.18
C VAL A 32 -3.96 -9.52 -9.53
N LYS A 33 -5.15 -9.17 -10.04
CA LYS A 33 -5.28 -8.40 -11.30
C LYS A 33 -4.56 -7.06 -11.23
N ALA A 34 -4.74 -6.31 -10.14
CA ALA A 34 -4.04 -5.04 -9.94
C ALA A 34 -2.52 -5.23 -9.85
N GLY A 35 -2.06 -6.28 -9.18
CA GLY A 35 -0.63 -6.63 -9.08
C GLY A 35 -0.01 -6.94 -10.45
N VAL A 36 -0.70 -7.74 -11.29
CA VAL A 36 -0.22 -8.06 -12.64
C VAL A 36 -0.17 -6.82 -13.52
N ILE A 37 -1.20 -5.96 -13.49
CA ILE A 37 -1.22 -4.70 -14.25
C ILE A 37 -0.08 -3.80 -13.79
N GLY A 38 0.11 -3.65 -12.48
CA GLY A 38 1.21 -2.87 -11.90
C GLY A 38 2.58 -3.41 -12.29
N PHE A 39 2.78 -4.73 -12.26
CA PHE A 39 4.00 -5.37 -12.69
C PHE A 39 4.34 -5.07 -14.15
N VAL A 40 3.38 -5.25 -15.07
CA VAL A 40 3.56 -4.97 -16.51
C VAL A 40 3.90 -3.50 -16.74
N LEU A 41 3.17 -2.59 -16.09
CA LEU A 41 3.39 -1.15 -16.23
C LEU A 41 4.78 -0.75 -15.73
N VAL A 42 5.22 -1.28 -14.59
CA VAL A 42 6.57 -1.05 -14.07
C VAL A 42 7.63 -1.58 -15.02
N CYS A 43 7.47 -2.79 -15.56
CA CYS A 43 8.41 -3.36 -16.53
C CYS A 43 8.51 -2.48 -17.78
N LEU A 44 7.40 -1.99 -18.31
CA LEU A 44 7.40 -1.09 -19.47
C LEU A 44 8.16 0.21 -19.18
N ILE A 45 7.92 0.82 -18.02
CA ILE A 45 8.61 2.04 -17.60
C ILE A 45 10.12 1.77 -17.45
N MET A 46 10.50 0.69 -16.77
CA MET A 46 11.90 0.34 -16.56
C MET A 46 12.66 0.11 -17.86
N ILE A 47 12.06 -0.61 -18.81
CA ILE A 47 12.67 -0.84 -20.14
C ILE A 47 12.79 0.47 -20.91
N ALA A 48 11.76 1.34 -20.87
CA ALA A 48 11.76 2.61 -21.58
C ALA A 48 12.87 3.57 -21.10
N PHE A 49 13.12 3.62 -19.78
CA PHE A 49 14.10 4.54 -19.20
C PHE A 49 15.53 3.98 -19.10
N TYR A 50 15.68 2.68 -18.86
CA TYR A 50 16.98 2.06 -18.54
C TYR A 50 17.47 1.05 -19.59
N ALA A 51 16.68 0.78 -20.65
CA ALA A 51 17.03 -0.17 -21.71
C ALA A 51 17.44 -1.56 -21.15
N VAL A 52 18.68 -2.02 -21.36
CA VAL A 52 19.14 -3.35 -20.90
C VAL A 52 19.08 -3.52 -19.37
N PRO A 53 19.56 -2.59 -18.52
CA PRO A 53 19.32 -2.65 -17.09
C PRO A 53 17.83 -2.72 -16.72
N GLY A 54 16.94 -2.10 -17.51
CA GLY A 54 15.51 -2.20 -17.34
C GLY A 54 14.96 -3.61 -17.53
N VAL A 55 15.44 -4.34 -18.55
CA VAL A 55 15.08 -5.75 -18.74
C VAL A 55 15.61 -6.61 -17.58
N ILE A 56 16.83 -6.35 -17.14
CA ILE A 56 17.41 -7.03 -15.97
C ILE A 56 16.57 -6.77 -14.71
N ALA A 57 16.07 -5.54 -14.52
CA ALA A 57 15.17 -5.23 -13.42
C ALA A 57 13.88 -6.05 -13.48
N CYS A 58 13.30 -6.25 -14.67
CA CYS A 58 12.10 -7.07 -14.82
C CYS A 58 12.35 -8.52 -14.40
N VAL A 59 13.51 -9.08 -14.80
CA VAL A 59 13.90 -10.43 -14.37
C VAL A 59 14.14 -10.49 -12.88
N ALA A 60 14.86 -9.51 -12.31
CA ALA A 60 15.08 -9.42 -10.87
C ALA A 60 13.76 -9.29 -10.09
N LEU A 61 12.80 -8.53 -10.61
CA LEU A 61 11.47 -8.38 -10.01
C LEU A 61 10.65 -9.68 -10.09
N ALA A 62 10.76 -10.43 -11.18
CA ALA A 62 10.15 -11.76 -11.28
C ALA A 62 10.74 -12.74 -10.26
N ILE A 63 12.05 -12.71 -10.06
CA ILE A 63 12.74 -13.52 -9.04
C ILE A 63 12.30 -13.07 -7.63
N TYR A 64 12.18 -11.76 -7.38
CA TYR A 64 11.65 -11.22 -6.14
C TYR A 64 10.25 -11.77 -5.83
N MET A 65 9.35 -11.76 -6.83
CA MET A 65 7.99 -12.29 -6.66
C MET A 65 8.01 -13.79 -6.32
N LEU A 66 8.83 -14.56 -7.00
CA LEU A 66 9.00 -15.99 -6.71
C LEU A 66 9.51 -16.22 -5.29
N MET A 67 10.55 -15.50 -4.89
CA MET A 67 11.09 -15.57 -3.52
C MET A 67 10.06 -15.16 -2.47
N MET A 68 9.26 -14.13 -2.76
CA MET A 68 8.18 -13.70 -1.85
C MET A 68 7.13 -14.78 -1.66
N LEU A 69 6.69 -15.45 -2.74
CA LEU A 69 5.75 -16.57 -2.65
C LEU A 69 6.33 -17.76 -1.87
N LEU A 70 7.59 -18.09 -2.10
CA LEU A 70 8.30 -19.13 -1.35
C LEU A 70 8.41 -18.78 0.14
N ALA A 71 8.71 -17.53 0.46
CA ALA A 71 8.80 -17.06 1.85
C ALA A 71 7.43 -17.11 2.56
N LEU A 72 6.36 -16.65 1.90
CA LEU A 72 5.01 -16.72 2.46
C LEU A 72 4.60 -18.17 2.79
N ASN A 73 4.90 -19.09 1.89
CA ASN A 73 4.61 -20.51 2.10
C ASN A 73 5.51 -21.12 3.19
N GLY A 74 6.82 -20.84 3.15
CA GLY A 74 7.79 -21.39 4.09
C GLY A 74 7.58 -20.95 5.54
N PHE A 75 7.13 -19.71 5.75
CA PHE A 75 6.83 -19.17 7.08
C PHE A 75 5.38 -19.38 7.53
N ASN A 76 4.55 -20.10 6.74
CA ASN A 76 3.11 -20.26 7.01
C ASN A 76 2.42 -18.92 7.34
N ALA A 77 2.78 -17.85 6.61
CA ALA A 77 2.27 -16.52 6.87
C ALA A 77 0.78 -16.43 6.51
N THR A 78 -0.04 -15.99 7.46
CA THR A 78 -1.48 -15.78 7.20
C THR A 78 -1.68 -14.55 6.33
N LEU A 79 -2.29 -14.74 5.18
CA LEU A 79 -2.56 -13.66 4.23
C LEU A 79 -3.79 -12.87 4.69
N THR A 80 -3.56 -11.67 5.21
CA THR A 80 -4.61 -10.72 5.58
C THR A 80 -4.82 -9.70 4.46
N LEU A 81 -5.98 -9.00 4.42
CA LEU A 81 -6.19 -7.92 3.44
C LEU A 81 -5.12 -6.83 3.49
N PRO A 82 -4.74 -6.29 4.67
CA PRO A 82 -3.59 -5.41 4.76
C PRO A 82 -2.27 -6.08 4.38
N GLY A 83 -2.12 -7.38 4.62
CA GLY A 83 -0.95 -8.15 4.20
C GLY A 83 -0.78 -8.19 2.68
N LEU A 84 -1.87 -8.34 1.94
CA LEU A 84 -1.86 -8.20 0.47
C LEU A 84 -1.40 -6.82 0.02
N ALA A 85 -1.86 -5.76 0.69
CA ALA A 85 -1.38 -4.40 0.42
C ALA A 85 0.13 -4.26 0.69
N GLY A 86 0.65 -4.91 1.75
CA GLY A 86 2.08 -4.98 2.05
C GLY A 86 2.91 -5.63 0.94
N ILE A 87 2.40 -6.68 0.30
CA ILE A 87 3.06 -7.33 -0.85
C ILE A 87 3.12 -6.38 -2.04
N ILE A 88 2.01 -5.71 -2.39
CA ILE A 88 1.97 -4.75 -3.51
C ILE A 88 2.92 -3.58 -3.26
N LEU A 89 2.93 -3.05 -2.04
CA LEU A 89 3.86 -1.99 -1.65
C LEU A 89 5.32 -2.47 -1.79
N GLY A 90 5.59 -3.72 -1.42
CA GLY A 90 6.90 -4.32 -1.55
C GLY A 90 7.39 -4.45 -2.99
N ILE A 91 6.50 -4.71 -3.96
CA ILE A 91 6.85 -4.68 -5.40
C ILE A 91 7.37 -3.29 -5.78
N GLY A 92 6.70 -2.22 -5.35
CA GLY A 92 7.15 -0.85 -5.57
C GLY A 92 8.55 -0.59 -5.00
N MET A 93 8.78 -0.97 -3.74
CA MET A 93 10.09 -0.79 -3.09
C MET A 93 11.20 -1.64 -3.73
N ALA A 94 10.89 -2.83 -4.24
CA ALA A 94 11.85 -3.66 -4.95
C ALA A 94 12.33 -3.01 -6.26
N VAL A 95 11.43 -2.31 -6.94
CA VAL A 95 11.75 -1.54 -8.15
C VAL A 95 12.58 -0.30 -7.81
N ASP A 96 12.22 0.44 -6.75
CA ASP A 96 12.92 1.66 -6.35
C ASP A 96 14.41 1.41 -6.09
N ALA A 97 14.76 0.32 -5.45
CA ALA A 97 16.16 -0.07 -5.25
C ALA A 97 16.92 -0.23 -6.58
N ASN A 98 16.31 -0.89 -7.57
CA ASN A 98 16.90 -1.04 -8.90
C ASN A 98 17.01 0.31 -9.64
N VAL A 99 16.01 1.18 -9.52
CA VAL A 99 16.00 2.54 -10.10
C VAL A 99 17.17 3.36 -9.55
N ILE A 100 17.38 3.35 -8.24
CA ILE A 100 18.50 4.07 -7.60
C ILE A 100 19.85 3.56 -8.14
N ILE A 101 20.03 2.23 -8.23
CA ILE A 101 21.27 1.63 -8.76
C ILE A 101 21.50 2.07 -10.20
N TYR A 102 20.50 1.95 -11.06
CA TYR A 102 20.66 2.23 -12.49
C TYR A 102 20.81 3.72 -12.78
N ALA A 103 20.14 4.58 -12.03
CA ALA A 103 20.36 6.03 -12.10
C ALA A 103 21.80 6.39 -11.75
N ARG A 104 22.37 5.77 -10.70
CA ARG A 104 23.78 5.97 -10.35
C ARG A 104 24.75 5.43 -11.40
N ILE A 105 24.46 4.29 -12.02
CA ILE A 105 25.26 3.79 -13.14
C ILE A 105 25.22 4.77 -14.31
N GLN A 106 24.06 5.31 -14.67
CA GLN A 106 23.94 6.31 -15.74
C GLN A 106 24.70 7.61 -15.42
N GLU A 107 24.64 8.10 -14.18
CA GLU A 107 25.42 9.26 -13.73
C GLU A 107 26.93 9.03 -13.89
N GLU A 108 27.43 7.87 -13.50
CA GLU A 108 28.85 7.53 -13.61
C GLU A 108 29.31 7.38 -15.08
N ILE A 109 28.44 6.83 -15.94
CA ILE A 109 28.67 6.79 -17.40
C ILE A 109 28.70 8.21 -17.98
N GLY A 110 27.78 9.08 -17.54
CA GLY A 110 27.72 10.49 -17.94
C GLY A 110 28.97 11.29 -17.50
N ALA A 111 29.55 10.94 -16.35
CA ALA A 111 30.82 11.47 -15.87
C ALA A 111 32.05 10.96 -16.63
N GLY A 112 31.88 10.14 -17.69
CA GLY A 112 32.94 9.70 -18.57
C GLY A 112 33.59 8.37 -18.21
N LYS A 113 33.15 7.68 -17.14
CA LYS A 113 33.72 6.38 -16.76
C LYS A 113 33.44 5.30 -17.79
N SER A 114 34.28 4.26 -17.82
CA SER A 114 33.98 3.05 -18.56
C SER A 114 32.79 2.31 -17.97
N THR A 115 32.05 1.56 -18.78
CA THR A 115 30.83 0.86 -18.35
C THR A 115 31.07 -0.05 -17.15
N GLY A 116 32.16 -0.83 -17.13
CA GLY A 116 32.51 -1.70 -16.01
C GLY A 116 32.82 -0.94 -14.71
N ALA A 117 33.56 0.18 -14.80
CA ALA A 117 33.85 1.04 -13.67
C ALA A 117 32.58 1.75 -13.16
N ALA A 118 31.69 2.16 -14.06
CA ALA A 118 30.41 2.78 -13.74
C ALA A 118 29.47 1.81 -13.00
N ILE A 119 29.40 0.55 -13.43
CA ILE A 119 28.63 -0.50 -12.74
C ILE A 119 29.17 -0.68 -11.31
N LYS A 120 30.47 -0.87 -11.13
CA LYS A 120 31.08 -1.06 -9.82
C LYS A 120 30.82 0.14 -8.89
N SER A 121 31.05 1.36 -9.39
CA SER A 121 30.84 2.59 -8.62
C SER A 121 29.36 2.84 -8.33
N GLY A 122 28.46 2.59 -9.29
CA GLY A 122 27.03 2.78 -9.15
C GLY A 122 26.42 1.89 -8.06
N PHE A 123 26.74 0.59 -8.08
CA PHE A 123 26.32 -0.33 -7.02
C PHE A 123 26.89 0.05 -5.66
N GLY A 124 28.17 0.43 -5.57
CA GLY A 124 28.80 0.85 -4.31
C GLY A 124 28.14 2.09 -3.69
N LYS A 125 27.85 3.11 -4.51
CA LYS A 125 27.22 4.34 -4.04
C LYS A 125 25.73 4.16 -3.72
N ALA A 126 25.04 3.32 -4.48
CA ALA A 126 23.61 3.06 -4.27
C ALA A 126 23.36 2.19 -3.03
N ALA A 127 24.28 1.28 -2.70
CA ALA A 127 24.10 0.31 -1.61
C ALA A 127 23.83 0.97 -0.27
N SER A 128 24.58 2.02 0.10
CA SER A 128 24.36 2.76 1.35
C SER A 128 22.94 3.36 1.40
N ALA A 129 22.52 4.06 0.36
CA ALA A 129 21.21 4.69 0.32
C ALA A 129 20.06 3.66 0.38
N ILE A 130 20.23 2.50 -0.26
CA ILE A 130 19.25 1.41 -0.24
C ILE A 130 19.17 0.79 1.17
N ILE A 131 20.30 0.53 1.80
CA ILE A 131 20.34 -0.04 3.15
C ILE A 131 19.72 0.93 4.14
N ASP A 132 20.13 2.20 4.13
CA ASP A 132 19.65 3.23 5.06
C ASP A 132 18.13 3.42 4.94
N GLY A 133 17.59 3.50 3.72
CA GLY A 133 16.15 3.62 3.48
C GLY A 133 15.35 2.39 3.93
N ASN A 134 15.88 1.20 3.71
CA ASN A 134 15.20 -0.03 4.12
C ASN A 134 15.31 -0.32 5.63
N VAL A 135 16.41 0.07 6.28
CA VAL A 135 16.56 -0.06 7.74
C VAL A 135 15.50 0.76 8.47
N THR A 136 15.22 1.98 8.04
CA THR A 136 14.15 2.79 8.65
C THR A 136 12.77 2.11 8.52
N THR A 137 12.49 1.52 7.37
CA THR A 137 11.25 0.75 7.16
C THR A 137 11.20 -0.51 8.03
N LEU A 138 12.30 -1.23 8.17
CA LEU A 138 12.39 -2.41 9.04
C LEU A 138 12.17 -2.07 10.52
N ILE A 139 12.66 -0.93 10.99
CA ILE A 139 12.40 -0.45 12.36
C ILE A 139 10.88 -0.23 12.55
N ALA A 140 10.21 0.43 11.61
CA ALA A 140 8.76 0.63 11.68
C ALA A 140 8.01 -0.71 11.66
N VAL A 141 8.42 -1.65 10.81
CA VAL A 141 7.86 -3.01 10.72
C VAL A 141 8.03 -3.76 12.04
N LEU A 142 9.19 -3.69 12.68
CA LEU A 142 9.43 -4.33 13.97
C LEU A 142 8.49 -3.77 15.05
N VAL A 143 8.32 -2.46 15.11
CA VAL A 143 7.39 -1.83 16.07
C VAL A 143 5.96 -2.30 15.81
N LEU A 144 5.52 -2.33 14.55
CA LEU A 144 4.19 -2.81 14.17
C LEU A 144 4.01 -4.31 14.48
N TRP A 145 5.05 -5.11 14.36
CA TRP A 145 4.97 -6.54 14.66
C TRP A 145 4.85 -6.81 16.17
N PHE A 146 5.61 -6.09 17.00
CA PHE A 146 5.56 -6.27 18.45
C PHE A 146 4.33 -5.62 19.10
N LYS A 147 3.90 -4.47 18.62
CA LYS A 147 2.79 -3.70 19.20
C LYS A 147 1.46 -3.85 18.46
N GLY A 148 1.50 -4.29 17.21
CA GLY A 148 0.31 -4.50 16.39
C GLY A 148 -0.51 -5.72 16.83
N SER A 149 -1.81 -5.65 16.62
CA SER A 149 -2.75 -6.74 16.87
C SER A 149 -3.44 -7.18 15.56
N GLY A 150 -3.91 -8.42 15.51
CA GLY A 150 -4.72 -8.93 14.41
C GLY A 150 -4.13 -8.69 13.01
N THR A 151 -4.88 -7.97 12.18
CA THR A 151 -4.56 -7.71 10.77
C THR A 151 -3.31 -6.85 10.58
N VAL A 152 -3.00 -5.95 11.54
CA VAL A 152 -1.80 -5.08 11.49
C VAL A 152 -0.53 -5.91 11.62
N LYS A 153 -0.54 -6.95 12.45
CA LYS A 153 0.60 -7.87 12.60
C LYS A 153 0.86 -8.65 11.32
N GLY A 154 -0.20 -9.09 10.62
CA GLY A 154 -0.08 -9.74 9.31
C GLY A 154 0.51 -8.80 8.25
N PHE A 155 0.11 -7.53 8.23
CA PHE A 155 0.72 -6.51 7.37
C PHE A 155 2.21 -6.31 7.67
N ALA A 156 2.57 -6.16 8.95
CA ALA A 156 3.96 -5.99 9.35
C ALA A 156 4.83 -7.18 8.92
N GLN A 157 4.32 -8.41 9.07
CA GLN A 157 5.03 -9.62 8.67
C GLN A 157 5.29 -9.67 7.16
N THR A 158 4.27 -9.44 6.34
CA THR A 158 4.42 -9.45 4.88
C THR A 158 5.29 -8.32 4.37
N LEU A 159 5.15 -7.12 4.94
CA LEU A 159 5.98 -5.97 4.60
C LEU A 159 7.45 -6.20 4.99
N GLY A 160 7.72 -6.74 6.17
CA GLY A 160 9.07 -7.05 6.62
C GLY A 160 9.79 -8.06 5.72
N MET A 161 9.12 -9.17 5.39
CA MET A 161 9.63 -10.15 4.42
C MET A 161 9.91 -9.50 3.08
N SER A 162 8.97 -8.68 2.60
CA SER A 162 9.07 -7.97 1.34
C SER A 162 10.30 -7.06 1.27
N VAL A 163 10.56 -6.27 2.31
CA VAL A 163 11.73 -5.38 2.40
C VAL A 163 13.04 -6.17 2.40
N LEU A 164 13.12 -7.24 3.19
CA LEU A 164 14.33 -8.07 3.26
C LEU A 164 14.64 -8.74 1.91
N ILE A 165 13.63 -9.32 1.27
CA ILE A 165 13.77 -9.97 -0.03
C ILE A 165 14.10 -8.95 -1.12
N SER A 166 13.47 -7.77 -1.12
CA SER A 166 13.75 -6.71 -2.11
C SER A 166 15.19 -6.20 -1.99
N MET A 167 15.68 -6.00 -0.77
CA MET A 167 17.06 -5.58 -0.53
C MET A 167 18.06 -6.64 -1.01
N PHE A 168 17.81 -7.92 -0.70
CA PHE A 168 18.63 -9.02 -1.19
C PHE A 168 18.62 -9.11 -2.72
N THR A 169 17.44 -9.03 -3.33
CA THR A 169 17.29 -9.10 -4.80
C THR A 169 18.00 -7.94 -5.49
N ALA A 170 17.90 -6.72 -4.96
CA ALA A 170 18.54 -5.56 -5.58
C ALA A 170 20.07 -5.57 -5.42
N LEU A 171 20.58 -5.90 -4.23
CA LEU A 171 22.02 -5.81 -3.96
C LEU A 171 22.82 -7.04 -4.44
N VAL A 172 22.20 -8.22 -4.46
CA VAL A 172 22.86 -9.47 -4.82
C VAL A 172 22.45 -9.93 -6.21
N ILE A 173 21.16 -10.20 -6.44
CA ILE A 173 20.69 -10.81 -7.69
C ILE A 173 20.81 -9.83 -8.85
N SER A 174 20.33 -8.58 -8.68
CA SER A 174 20.41 -7.57 -9.72
C SER A 174 21.85 -7.23 -10.07
N ARG A 175 22.73 -7.19 -9.07
CA ARG A 175 24.17 -7.00 -9.27
C ARG A 175 24.75 -8.13 -10.10
N PHE A 176 24.46 -9.38 -9.75
CA PHE A 176 24.94 -10.54 -10.49
C PHE A 176 24.46 -10.52 -11.95
N LEU A 177 23.17 -10.24 -12.18
CA LEU A 177 22.58 -10.18 -13.52
C LEU A 177 23.19 -9.06 -14.38
N VAL A 178 23.47 -7.88 -13.80
CA VAL A 178 24.10 -6.77 -14.52
C VAL A 178 25.54 -7.11 -14.90
N TYR A 179 26.30 -7.74 -14.00
CA TYR A 179 27.66 -8.20 -14.33
C TYR A 179 27.65 -9.31 -15.36
N ALA A 180 26.70 -10.26 -15.29
CA ALA A 180 26.55 -11.30 -16.30
C ALA A 180 26.27 -10.69 -17.67
N ALA A 181 25.34 -9.76 -17.78
CA ALA A 181 25.03 -9.05 -19.03
C ALA A 181 26.26 -8.31 -19.59
N TYR A 182 27.04 -7.66 -18.71
CA TYR A 182 28.31 -7.02 -19.12
C TYR A 182 29.31 -8.02 -19.69
N HIS A 183 29.43 -9.21 -19.10
CA HIS A 183 30.33 -10.28 -19.60
C HIS A 183 29.83 -10.92 -20.88
N PHE A 184 28.50 -10.99 -21.10
CA PHE A 184 27.91 -11.46 -22.36
C PHE A 184 28.09 -10.51 -23.55
N GLY A 185 28.82 -9.40 -23.38
CA GLY A 185 29.18 -8.49 -24.48
C GLY A 185 28.36 -7.19 -24.52
N LEU A 186 27.43 -6.95 -23.59
CA LEU A 186 26.70 -5.71 -23.51
C LEU A 186 27.53 -4.59 -22.82
N ARG A 187 28.68 -4.26 -23.44
CA ARG A 187 29.70 -3.32 -22.91
C ARG A 187 29.46 -1.87 -23.35
N ASP A 188 28.73 -1.66 -24.44
CA ASP A 188 28.50 -0.34 -24.99
C ASP A 188 27.66 0.54 -24.10
N LYS A 189 28.07 1.79 -23.94
CA LYS A 189 27.34 2.82 -23.16
C LYS A 189 25.89 3.01 -23.62
N LYS A 190 25.60 2.77 -24.91
CA LYS A 190 24.27 2.91 -25.51
C LYS A 190 23.21 1.98 -24.90
N TRP A 191 23.62 0.81 -24.40
CA TRP A 191 22.74 -0.19 -23.80
C TRP A 191 22.26 0.17 -22.37
N TYR A 192 22.95 1.12 -21.72
CA TYR A 192 22.66 1.53 -20.35
C TYR A 192 21.77 2.79 -20.25
N GLY A 193 21.15 3.19 -21.37
CA GLY A 193 20.29 4.35 -21.46
C GLY A 193 21.04 5.67 -21.68
N LYS A 194 20.30 6.75 -21.87
CA LYS A 194 20.91 8.07 -22.11
C LYS A 194 21.30 8.70 -20.77
N PRO A 195 22.55 9.18 -20.61
CA PRO A 195 22.93 9.91 -19.41
C PRO A 195 22.05 11.16 -19.26
N ARG A 196 21.46 11.32 -18.08
CA ARG A 196 20.59 12.45 -17.79
C ARG A 196 21.44 13.69 -17.55
N THR A 197 21.48 14.60 -18.51
CA THR A 197 22.08 15.93 -18.30
C THR A 197 21.14 16.75 -17.42
N ILE A 198 21.44 16.83 -16.13
CA ILE A 198 20.68 17.64 -15.20
C ILE A 198 21.05 19.09 -15.41
N LYS A 199 20.11 19.89 -15.94
CA LYS A 199 20.27 21.33 -16.04
C LYS A 199 20.28 21.90 -14.61
N THR A 200 21.41 22.45 -14.18
CA THR A 200 21.56 23.05 -12.86
C THR A 200 20.57 24.20 -12.72
N ARG A 201 19.60 24.05 -11.82
CA ARG A 201 18.68 25.14 -11.43
C ARG A 201 19.08 25.66 -10.07
N ASP A 202 19.13 26.99 -9.97
CA ASP A 202 19.48 27.69 -8.74
C ASP A 202 18.29 27.66 -7.76
N PHE A 203 18.16 26.55 -7.02
CA PHE A 203 17.09 26.36 -6.04
C PHE A 203 17.23 27.31 -4.84
N VAL A 204 18.45 27.70 -4.49
CA VAL A 204 18.73 28.57 -3.35
C VAL A 204 18.11 29.96 -3.57
N ARG A 205 18.27 30.54 -4.76
CA ARG A 205 17.70 31.84 -5.11
C ARG A 205 16.16 31.84 -5.11
N THR A 206 15.55 30.71 -5.46
CA THR A 206 14.08 30.54 -5.53
C THR A 206 13.49 29.90 -4.27
N GLY A 207 14.31 29.51 -3.31
CA GLY A 207 13.93 28.77 -2.10
C GLY A 207 12.81 29.43 -1.30
N LYS A 208 12.86 30.77 -1.14
CA LYS A 208 11.82 31.52 -0.41
C LYS A 208 10.42 31.32 -1.01
N LYS A 209 10.30 31.22 -2.35
CA LYS A 209 9.01 31.00 -3.03
C LYS A 209 8.48 29.58 -2.74
N TYR A 210 9.35 28.57 -2.76
CA TYR A 210 8.95 27.17 -2.46
C TYR A 210 8.53 27.00 -1.01
N VAL A 211 9.25 27.63 -0.07
CA VAL A 211 8.88 27.63 1.36
C VAL A 211 7.54 28.34 1.58
N ALA A 212 7.31 29.47 0.90
CA ALA A 212 6.03 30.17 1.00
C ALA A 212 4.86 29.32 0.46
N VAL A 213 5.04 28.67 -0.70
CA VAL A 213 4.02 27.76 -1.26
C VAL A 213 3.75 26.56 -0.32
N ALA A 214 4.79 25.94 0.21
CA ALA A 214 4.65 24.86 1.18
C ALA A 214 3.93 25.33 2.45
N GLY A 215 4.27 26.50 2.96
CA GLY A 215 3.61 27.12 4.11
C GLY A 215 2.11 27.36 3.88
N VAL A 216 1.75 27.88 2.70
CA VAL A 216 0.33 28.08 2.33
C VAL A 216 -0.41 26.75 2.28
N ILE A 217 0.16 25.70 1.69
CA ILE A 217 -0.46 24.36 1.63
C ILE A 217 -0.69 23.80 3.03
N ILE A 218 0.31 23.94 3.91
CA ILE A 218 0.19 23.48 5.31
C ILE A 218 -0.90 24.27 6.05
N LEU A 219 -0.95 25.60 5.88
CA LEU A 219 -1.98 26.45 6.50
C LEU A 219 -3.38 26.08 6.01
N ILE A 220 -3.56 25.82 4.71
CA ILE A 220 -4.84 25.35 4.15
C ILE A 220 -5.23 24.01 4.77
N GLY A 221 -4.30 23.05 4.89
CA GLY A 221 -4.53 21.76 5.54
C GLY A 221 -4.95 21.92 7.00
N LEU A 222 -4.26 22.77 7.77
CA LEU A 222 -4.59 23.05 9.17
C LEU A 222 -5.94 23.75 9.32
N ALA A 223 -6.29 24.68 8.43
CA ALA A 223 -7.57 25.39 8.44
C ALA A 223 -8.73 24.47 8.05
N ALA A 224 -8.51 23.42 7.27
CA ALA A 224 -9.52 22.44 6.90
C ALA A 224 -9.97 21.57 8.10
N LEU A 225 -9.10 21.36 9.11
CA LEU A 225 -9.42 20.53 10.29
C LEU A 225 -10.61 21.07 11.10
N PRO A 226 -10.65 22.34 11.54
CA PRO A 226 -11.79 22.89 12.26
C PRO A 226 -13.06 23.00 11.40
N MET A 227 -12.92 23.26 10.09
CA MET A 227 -14.05 23.25 9.16
C MET A 227 -14.71 21.86 9.06
N ASN A 228 -13.92 20.81 9.10
CA ASN A 228 -14.42 19.45 9.05
C ASN A 228 -15.18 19.07 10.33
N ARG A 229 -14.68 19.52 11.49
CA ARG A 229 -15.35 19.35 12.78
C ARG A 229 -16.75 19.98 12.82
N SER A 230 -16.93 21.12 12.19
CA SER A 230 -18.21 21.83 12.12
C SER A 230 -19.24 21.10 11.23
N LYS A 231 -18.79 20.32 10.23
CA LYS A 231 -19.67 19.59 9.29
C LYS A 231 -19.99 18.16 9.73
N ILE A 232 -19.04 17.46 10.33
CA ILE A 232 -19.10 16.00 10.59
C ILE A 232 -19.13 15.70 12.11
N GLY A 233 -18.92 16.71 12.98
CA GLY A 233 -18.85 16.54 14.42
C GLY A 233 -17.52 15.99 14.93
N SER A 234 -16.64 15.52 14.04
CA SER A 234 -15.29 15.01 14.35
C SER A 234 -14.25 15.66 13.44
N ILE A 235 -13.01 15.74 13.91
CA ILE A 235 -11.88 16.32 13.16
C ILE A 235 -11.55 15.45 11.93
N LEU A 236 -11.65 14.13 12.06
CA LEU A 236 -11.39 13.14 11.02
C LEU A 236 -12.56 12.16 10.92
N ASN A 237 -12.79 11.63 9.73
CA ASN A 237 -13.73 10.52 9.53
C ASN A 237 -13.07 9.22 10.02
N TYR A 238 -13.44 8.80 11.23
CA TYR A 238 -12.99 7.52 11.78
C TYR A 238 -13.83 6.38 11.23
N ASP A 239 -13.18 5.26 10.87
CA ASP A 239 -13.88 4.01 10.53
C ASP A 239 -14.45 3.34 11.80
N LEU A 240 -15.32 2.37 11.61
CA LEU A 240 -15.96 1.57 12.67
C LEU A 240 -14.96 0.92 13.63
N GLU A 241 -13.75 0.57 13.15
CA GLU A 241 -12.69 0.02 13.99
C GLU A 241 -12.29 0.97 15.14
N PHE A 242 -12.44 2.28 14.94
CA PHE A 242 -12.11 3.31 15.94
C PHE A 242 -13.33 3.88 16.66
N SER A 243 -14.46 3.99 15.96
CA SER A 243 -15.67 4.65 16.48
C SER A 243 -16.65 3.67 17.12
N GLY A 244 -16.48 2.37 16.85
CA GLY A 244 -17.51 1.38 17.16
C GLY A 244 -18.75 1.56 16.28
N GLY A 245 -19.60 0.55 16.21
CA GLY A 245 -20.84 0.63 15.43
C GLY A 245 -21.20 -0.69 14.75
N THR A 246 -22.12 -0.62 13.79
CA THR A 246 -22.58 -1.78 13.02
C THR A 246 -22.32 -1.59 11.53
N ALA A 247 -21.88 -2.67 10.88
CA ALA A 247 -21.76 -2.74 9.42
C ALA A 247 -22.85 -3.69 8.89
N SER A 248 -23.71 -3.17 8.03
CA SER A 248 -24.77 -3.94 7.38
C SER A 248 -24.46 -4.11 5.90
N THR A 249 -24.46 -5.34 5.40
CA THR A 249 -24.32 -5.61 3.98
C THR A 249 -25.68 -5.82 3.35
N ILE A 250 -26.06 -4.94 2.45
CA ILE A 250 -27.33 -5.00 1.72
C ILE A 250 -27.05 -5.59 0.35
N THR A 251 -27.70 -6.71 0.02
CA THR A 251 -27.64 -7.31 -1.31
C THR A 251 -28.92 -6.93 -2.07
N PHE A 252 -28.75 -6.27 -3.21
CA PHE A 252 -29.88 -5.90 -4.08
C PHE A 252 -30.20 -7.03 -5.04
N LYS A 253 -31.48 -7.17 -5.40
CA LYS A 253 -31.91 -8.13 -6.43
C LYS A 253 -31.34 -7.72 -7.80
N ASP A 254 -31.18 -8.68 -8.71
CA ASP A 254 -30.52 -8.46 -10.00
C ASP A 254 -31.16 -7.38 -10.88
N ASP A 255 -32.44 -7.05 -10.65
CA ASP A 255 -33.18 -5.99 -11.35
C ASP A 255 -32.78 -4.56 -10.92
N GLN A 256 -32.10 -4.40 -9.80
CA GLN A 256 -31.70 -3.09 -9.26
C GLN A 256 -30.19 -2.98 -9.19
N LYS A 257 -29.57 -2.35 -10.20
CA LYS A 257 -28.15 -2.02 -10.16
C LYS A 257 -27.87 -0.90 -9.15
N VAL A 258 -26.83 -1.08 -8.33
CA VAL A 258 -26.40 -0.08 -7.35
C VAL A 258 -25.93 1.20 -8.07
N ASN A 259 -26.82 2.20 -8.11
CA ASN A 259 -26.56 3.52 -8.68
C ASN A 259 -26.35 4.56 -7.58
N ASP A 260 -25.76 5.71 -7.94
CA ASP A 260 -25.50 6.82 -6.99
C ASP A 260 -26.77 7.40 -6.37
N SER A 261 -27.92 7.32 -7.08
CA SER A 261 -29.22 7.72 -6.55
C SER A 261 -29.74 6.78 -5.47
N LEU A 262 -29.58 5.48 -5.66
CA LEU A 262 -29.96 4.44 -4.71
C LEU A 262 -29.08 4.50 -3.44
N GLU A 263 -27.78 4.76 -3.61
CA GLU A 263 -26.87 4.97 -2.49
C GLU A 263 -27.33 6.12 -1.58
N LYS A 264 -27.64 7.27 -2.18
CA LYS A 264 -28.13 8.44 -1.44
C LYS A 264 -29.45 8.17 -0.70
N GLN A 265 -30.34 7.37 -1.28
CA GLN A 265 -31.59 6.98 -0.64
C GLN A 265 -31.35 6.05 0.56
N VAL A 266 -30.48 5.06 0.39
CA VAL A 266 -30.11 4.12 1.46
C VAL A 266 -29.40 4.83 2.59
N VAL A 267 -28.43 5.70 2.29
CA VAL A 267 -27.71 6.49 3.31
C VAL A 267 -28.68 7.38 4.10
N LYS A 268 -29.58 8.10 3.41
CA LYS A 268 -30.60 8.93 4.08
C LYS A 268 -31.56 8.10 4.95
N ALA A 269 -31.96 6.91 4.49
CA ALA A 269 -32.78 6.02 5.28
C ALA A 269 -32.06 5.55 6.55
N TYR A 270 -30.78 5.20 6.44
CA TYR A 270 -29.95 4.81 7.57
C TYR A 270 -29.68 5.98 8.53
N GLU A 271 -29.40 7.18 8.04
CA GLU A 271 -29.24 8.40 8.85
C GLU A 271 -30.51 8.68 9.68
N LYS A 272 -31.69 8.48 9.07
CA LYS A 272 -32.98 8.68 9.73
C LYS A 272 -33.27 7.65 10.82
N VAL A 273 -32.85 6.39 10.60
CA VAL A 273 -33.08 5.30 11.57
C VAL A 273 -32.05 5.30 12.68
N SER A 274 -30.76 5.50 12.33
CA SER A 274 -29.63 5.46 13.29
C SER A 274 -29.48 6.75 14.11
N LYS A 275 -30.23 7.83 13.75
CA LYS A 275 -30.04 9.19 14.32
C LYS A 275 -28.58 9.67 14.31
N SER A 276 -27.74 9.05 13.48
CA SER A 276 -26.31 9.30 13.37
C SER A 276 -26.02 10.04 12.06
N THR A 277 -25.29 11.15 12.15
CA THR A 277 -24.84 11.95 11.00
C THR A 277 -23.65 11.35 10.28
N SER A 278 -23.04 10.30 10.81
CA SER A 278 -21.83 9.66 10.25
C SER A 278 -22.15 8.26 9.73
N VAL A 279 -22.88 8.19 8.61
CA VAL A 279 -23.14 6.95 7.88
C VAL A 279 -22.19 6.88 6.70
N GLN A 280 -21.36 5.84 6.65
CA GLN A 280 -20.46 5.59 5.54
C GLN A 280 -21.03 4.49 4.65
N SER A 281 -21.02 4.68 3.34
CA SER A 281 -21.46 3.69 2.35
C SER A 281 -20.31 3.28 1.44
N GLN A 282 -20.24 2.00 1.13
CA GLN A 282 -19.28 1.44 0.20
C GLN A 282 -19.98 0.52 -0.80
N LYS A 283 -19.84 0.83 -2.10
CA LYS A 283 -20.42 0.02 -3.19
C LYS A 283 -19.52 -1.14 -3.52
N VAL A 284 -20.05 -2.35 -3.53
CA VAL A 284 -19.39 -3.55 -4.03
C VAL A 284 -20.03 -3.92 -5.37
N LYS A 285 -19.56 -3.30 -6.46
CA LYS A 285 -20.13 -3.45 -7.82
C LYS A 285 -20.14 -4.90 -8.31
N ALA A 286 -19.17 -5.72 -7.89
CA ALA A 286 -19.04 -7.11 -8.35
C ALA A 286 -20.23 -8.01 -7.95
N ASN A 287 -20.91 -7.71 -6.84
CA ASN A 287 -21.97 -8.56 -6.29
C ASN A 287 -23.30 -7.83 -6.12
N ASN A 288 -23.48 -6.67 -6.74
CA ASN A 288 -24.66 -5.82 -6.55
C ASN A 288 -24.98 -5.58 -5.05
N GLN A 289 -23.93 -5.35 -4.24
CA GLN A 289 -24.01 -5.17 -2.80
C GLN A 289 -23.57 -3.77 -2.40
N MET A 290 -24.13 -3.29 -1.29
CA MET A 290 -23.71 -2.08 -0.61
C MET A 290 -23.43 -2.39 0.85
N VAL A 291 -22.26 -2.01 1.34
CA VAL A 291 -21.93 -2.07 2.75
C VAL A 291 -22.22 -0.70 3.34
N VAL A 292 -23.14 -0.65 4.29
CA VAL A 292 -23.48 0.56 5.02
C VAL A 292 -22.92 0.42 6.43
N LYS A 293 -22.07 1.35 6.82
CA LYS A 293 -21.44 1.43 8.12
C LYS A 293 -22.10 2.58 8.90
N SER A 294 -22.73 2.29 10.01
CA SER A 294 -23.33 3.27 10.89
C SER A 294 -22.65 3.26 12.25
N CYS A 295 -22.15 4.42 12.66
CA CYS A 295 -21.64 4.63 14.01
C CYS A 295 -22.86 4.77 14.94
N LEU A 296 -23.00 3.88 15.91
CA LEU A 296 -23.99 4.05 16.98
C LEU A 296 -23.47 5.14 17.92
N LEU A 297 -24.10 6.31 17.90
CA LEU A 297 -23.98 7.22 19.03
C LEU A 297 -24.56 6.47 20.25
N TYR A 298 -23.71 6.18 21.21
CA TYR A 298 -24.12 5.67 22.51
C TYR A 298 -25.02 6.74 23.13
N THR A 299 -26.32 6.56 23.03
CA THR A 299 -27.21 7.30 23.89
C THR A 299 -27.09 6.66 25.27
N SER A 300 -26.82 7.46 26.27
CA SER A 300 -26.70 7.08 27.69
C SER A 300 -27.85 6.27 28.23
N ASP A 301 -28.97 6.26 27.53
CA ASP A 301 -30.20 5.53 27.92
C ASP A 301 -30.12 4.00 27.74
N ALA A 302 -29.11 3.50 26.98
CA ALA A 302 -28.94 2.04 26.83
C ALA A 302 -28.11 1.42 27.98
N ALA A 303 -27.54 2.22 28.86
CA ALA A 303 -26.77 1.74 30.01
C ALA A 303 -27.66 1.49 31.25
N ASP A 304 -28.85 2.09 31.30
CA ASP A 304 -29.78 2.00 32.45
C ASP A 304 -30.82 0.87 32.30
N GLU A 305 -30.89 0.17 31.16
CA GLU A 305 -31.78 -0.99 30.95
C GLU A 305 -31.02 -2.36 31.00
N LEU A 306 -29.86 -2.42 31.57
CA LEU A 306 -29.09 -3.64 31.85
C LEU A 306 -28.77 -3.72 33.34
#